data_c588b26bb44c720fee74d464314373d2
#
_entry.id   c588b26bb44c720fee74d464314373d2
#
_cell.length_a   1.000
_cell.length_b   1.000
_cell.length_c   1.000
_cell.angle_alpha   90.00
_cell.angle_beta   90.00
_cell.angle_gamma   90.00
#
_symmetry.space_group_name_H-M   'P 1'
#
loop_
_entity.id
_entity.type
_entity.pdbx_description
1 polymer ?
#
loop_
_entity_poly.entity_id
_entity_poly.type
_entity_poly.pdbx_seq_one_letter_code
_entity_poly.pdbx_strand_id
1 'polypeptide(L)'
;DDVESRGLGDVYKRQVCEYQIYEAKTIGASAVLLICSLLDTDTIRRWIKLCDSLGLSALVEAHTADEVYSAIAAGARVIGVNNRNLRDFTVDINNCTKLRKLVPDNIIFVAESGIKTRDDIKVLENAGVNAVLIGETLMRNPDKKAALDELSGRE
;
A
#
# COMPACT_ATOMS: atom_id res chain seq x y z
N ASP A 1 11.62 0.75 14.61
CA ASP A 1 10.78 0.24 15.69
C ASP A 1 9.62 -0.50 15.08
N ASP A 2 9.76 -1.84 15.06
CA ASP A 2 8.77 -2.75 14.53
C ASP A 2 7.60 -2.85 15.49
N VAL A 3 6.50 -2.20 15.14
CA VAL A 3 5.23 -2.53 15.80
C VAL A 3 4.67 -3.74 15.06
N GLU A 4 4.72 -4.88 15.72
CA GLU A 4 4.07 -6.11 15.27
C GLU A 4 2.57 -5.86 15.09
N SER A 5 2.11 -5.79 13.86
CA SER A 5 0.70 -5.86 13.52
C SER A 5 0.32 -7.33 13.38
N ARG A 6 -0.27 -7.90 14.42
CA ARG A 6 -0.84 -9.26 14.39
C ARG A 6 -2.31 -9.19 13.97
N GLY A 7 -2.54 -9.04 12.69
CA GLY A 7 -3.86 -9.11 12.08
C GLY A 7 -3.83 -9.96 10.81
N LEU A 8 -4.99 -10.34 10.29
CA LEU A 8 -5.11 -11.03 9.01
C LEU A 8 -4.44 -10.19 7.91
N GLY A 9 -3.22 -10.60 7.49
CA GLY A 9 -2.51 -10.00 6.40
C GLY A 9 -1.44 -8.98 6.77
N ASP A 10 -0.41 -9.38 7.53
CA ASP A 10 0.76 -8.55 7.73
C ASP A 10 1.51 -8.30 6.42
N VAL A 11 1.79 -7.01 6.13
CA VAL A 11 2.61 -6.59 5.02
C VAL A 11 4.03 -6.35 5.54
N TYR A 12 4.99 -7.18 5.10
CA TYR A 12 6.40 -6.98 5.40
C TYR A 12 6.93 -5.84 4.54
N LYS A 13 7.46 -4.78 5.17
CA LYS A 13 7.71 -3.49 4.52
C LYS A 13 9.17 -3.30 4.13
N ARG A 14 9.40 -2.60 3.00
CA ARG A 14 10.70 -2.13 2.50
C ARG A 14 11.66 -3.24 2.09
N GLN A 15 11.23 -4.07 1.15
CA GLN A 15 12.10 -5.10 0.59
C GLN A 15 13.22 -4.47 -0.26
N VAL A 16 14.47 -4.82 0.04
CA VAL A 16 15.67 -4.40 -0.69
C VAL A 16 16.49 -5.57 -1.22
N CYS A 17 16.14 -6.82 -0.86
CA CYS A 17 16.72 -8.04 -1.41
C CYS A 17 15.75 -9.21 -1.34
N GLU A 18 15.96 -10.22 -2.20
CA GLU A 18 15.08 -11.41 -2.27
C GLU A 18 15.01 -12.19 -0.96
N TYR A 19 16.07 -12.19 -0.17
CA TYR A 19 16.10 -12.89 1.12
C TYR A 19 14.97 -12.44 2.04
N GLN A 20 14.64 -11.16 2.04
CA GLN A 20 13.58 -10.60 2.87
C GLN A 20 12.18 -11.12 2.47
N ILE A 21 11.98 -11.51 1.21
CA ILE A 21 10.72 -12.12 0.76
C ILE A 21 10.58 -13.53 1.33
N TYR A 22 11.66 -14.32 1.38
CA TYR A 22 11.68 -15.62 2.04
C TYR A 22 11.49 -15.48 3.55
N GLU A 23 12.16 -14.51 4.17
CA GLU A 23 12.01 -14.22 5.57
C GLU A 23 10.55 -13.85 5.91
N ALA A 24 9.93 -12.96 5.14
CA ALA A 24 8.51 -12.59 5.27
C ALA A 24 7.61 -13.83 5.27
N LYS A 25 7.88 -14.79 4.36
CA LYS A 25 7.14 -16.04 4.32
C LYS A 25 7.34 -16.87 5.59
N THR A 26 8.55 -16.98 6.12
CA THR A 26 8.84 -17.80 7.31
C THR A 26 8.19 -17.25 8.58
N ILE A 27 8.02 -15.93 8.69
CA ILE A 27 7.33 -15.30 9.82
C ILE A 27 5.81 -15.20 9.64
N GLY A 28 5.26 -15.77 8.55
CA GLY A 28 3.82 -15.87 8.34
C GLY A 28 3.16 -14.65 7.71
N ALA A 29 3.92 -13.77 7.04
CA ALA A 29 3.33 -12.65 6.29
C ALA A 29 2.41 -13.17 5.18
N SER A 30 1.36 -12.41 4.88
CA SER A 30 0.44 -12.68 3.76
C SER A 30 0.81 -11.86 2.53
N ALA A 31 1.53 -10.75 2.72
CA ALA A 31 1.96 -9.87 1.65
C ALA A 31 3.31 -9.20 1.96
N VAL A 32 3.96 -8.71 0.91
CA VAL A 32 5.18 -7.88 1.01
C VAL A 32 4.98 -6.57 0.29
N LEU A 33 5.68 -5.52 0.74
CA LEU A 33 5.68 -4.20 0.12
C LEU A 33 6.91 -4.07 -0.78
N LEU A 34 6.70 -3.83 -2.08
CA LEU A 34 7.75 -3.54 -3.07
C LEU A 34 7.65 -2.06 -3.43
N ILE A 35 8.74 -1.31 -3.30
CA ILE A 35 8.72 0.15 -3.46
C ILE A 35 9.39 0.54 -4.77
N CYS A 36 8.64 1.16 -5.70
CA CYS A 36 9.13 1.54 -7.03
C CYS A 36 10.30 2.52 -7.00
N SER A 37 10.36 3.41 -6.01
CA SER A 37 11.50 4.34 -5.88
C SER A 37 12.82 3.67 -5.49
N LEU A 38 12.80 2.42 -5.05
CA LEU A 38 13.97 1.63 -4.63
C LEU A 38 14.32 0.51 -5.62
N LEU A 39 13.40 0.12 -6.51
CA LEU A 39 13.50 -1.07 -7.35
C LEU A 39 13.19 -0.71 -8.81
N ASP A 40 13.97 -1.26 -9.73
CA ASP A 40 13.65 -1.18 -11.14
C ASP A 40 12.49 -2.12 -11.54
N THR A 41 11.88 -1.85 -12.69
CA THR A 41 10.72 -2.60 -13.20
C THR A 41 10.97 -4.10 -13.31
N ASP A 42 12.18 -4.51 -13.73
CA ASP A 42 12.51 -5.93 -13.93
C ASP A 42 12.69 -6.65 -12.61
N THR A 43 13.26 -5.97 -11.61
CA THR A 43 13.37 -6.49 -10.24
C THR A 43 12.00 -6.64 -9.61
N ILE A 44 11.10 -5.63 -9.73
CA ILE A 44 9.72 -5.72 -9.25
C ILE A 44 9.01 -6.91 -9.91
N ARG A 45 9.16 -7.09 -11.23
CA ARG A 45 8.56 -8.21 -11.97
C ARG A 45 9.04 -9.57 -11.46
N ARG A 46 10.35 -9.72 -11.24
CA ARG A 46 10.93 -10.95 -10.68
C ARG A 46 10.40 -11.24 -9.29
N TRP A 47 10.32 -10.21 -8.45
CA TRP A 47 9.88 -10.37 -7.06
C TRP A 47 8.38 -10.61 -6.92
N ILE A 48 7.55 -10.06 -7.80
CA ILE A 48 6.14 -10.44 -7.89
C ILE A 48 6.02 -11.95 -8.17
N LYS A 49 6.78 -12.48 -9.13
CA LYS A 49 6.77 -13.93 -9.44
C LYS A 49 7.27 -14.76 -8.27
N LEU A 50 8.28 -14.28 -7.56
CA LEU A 50 8.77 -14.96 -6.35
C LEU A 50 7.70 -14.97 -5.26
N CYS A 51 7.05 -13.86 -5.00
CA CYS A 51 5.91 -13.79 -4.07
C CYS A 51 4.83 -14.80 -4.44
N ASP A 52 4.43 -14.85 -5.71
CA ASP A 52 3.42 -15.79 -6.20
C ASP A 52 3.83 -17.25 -5.95
N SER A 53 5.10 -17.60 -6.19
CA SER A 53 5.61 -18.96 -5.95
C SER A 53 5.58 -19.38 -4.47
N LEU A 54 5.66 -18.39 -3.57
CA LEU A 54 5.61 -18.58 -2.13
C LEU A 54 4.19 -18.43 -1.54
N GLY A 55 3.19 -18.11 -2.37
CA GLY A 55 1.83 -17.82 -1.91
C GLY A 55 1.73 -16.53 -1.09
N LEU A 56 2.55 -15.52 -1.45
CA LEU A 56 2.50 -14.17 -0.92
C LEU A 56 1.85 -13.23 -1.93
N SER A 57 1.17 -12.20 -1.47
CA SER A 57 0.77 -11.07 -2.30
C SER A 57 1.86 -10.01 -2.34
N ALA A 58 1.99 -9.28 -3.47
CA ALA A 58 2.86 -8.12 -3.58
C ALA A 58 2.00 -6.84 -3.63
N LEU A 59 2.20 -5.93 -2.67
CA LEU A 59 1.73 -4.56 -2.73
C LEU A 59 2.87 -3.72 -3.33
N VAL A 60 2.66 -3.13 -4.50
CA VAL A 60 3.68 -2.34 -5.20
C VAL A 60 3.40 -0.86 -4.95
N GLU A 61 4.25 -0.22 -4.16
CA GLU A 61 4.09 1.19 -3.77
C GLU A 61 4.69 2.12 -4.83
N ALA A 62 3.91 3.14 -5.22
CA ALA A 62 4.30 4.18 -6.16
C ALA A 62 3.94 5.57 -5.60
N HIS A 63 4.69 6.60 -6.03
CA HIS A 63 4.48 8.00 -5.65
C HIS A 63 4.26 8.92 -6.85
N THR A 64 4.69 8.50 -8.03
CA THR A 64 4.66 9.29 -9.28
C THR A 64 3.97 8.51 -10.41
N ALA A 65 3.60 9.22 -11.48
CA ALA A 65 3.02 8.60 -12.68
C ALA A 65 3.99 7.57 -13.31
N ASP A 66 5.29 7.89 -13.38
CA ASP A 66 6.30 6.99 -13.95
C ASP A 66 6.43 5.72 -13.11
N GLU A 67 6.37 5.83 -11.79
CA GLU A 67 6.37 4.67 -10.90
C GLU A 67 5.10 3.82 -11.04
N VAL A 68 3.93 4.44 -11.23
CA VAL A 68 2.69 3.71 -11.54
C VAL A 68 2.82 2.94 -12.85
N TYR A 69 3.37 3.55 -13.91
CA TYR A 69 3.61 2.85 -15.17
C TYR A 69 4.62 1.72 -15.02
N SER A 70 5.67 1.91 -14.21
CA SER A 70 6.63 0.86 -13.88
C SER A 70 5.97 -0.32 -13.18
N ALA A 71 5.11 -0.05 -12.17
CA ALA A 71 4.36 -1.09 -11.46
C ALA A 71 3.43 -1.88 -12.40
N ILE A 72 2.70 -1.19 -13.28
CA ILE A 72 1.83 -1.82 -14.27
C ILE A 72 2.65 -2.69 -15.23
N ALA A 73 3.76 -2.15 -15.77
CA ALA A 73 4.65 -2.89 -16.68
C ALA A 73 5.31 -4.09 -16.00
N ALA A 74 5.55 -4.05 -14.68
CA ALA A 74 6.05 -5.18 -13.90
C ALA A 74 5.00 -6.27 -13.68
N GLY A 75 3.71 -5.99 -13.93
CA GLY A 75 2.61 -6.93 -13.74
C GLY A 75 2.00 -6.88 -12.33
N ALA A 76 2.07 -5.74 -11.66
CA ALA A 76 1.44 -5.56 -10.35
C ALA A 76 -0.09 -5.75 -10.44
N ARG A 77 -0.64 -6.52 -9.51
CA ARG A 77 -2.08 -6.70 -9.32
C ARG A 77 -2.66 -5.82 -8.21
N VAL A 78 -1.79 -5.34 -7.34
CA VAL A 78 -2.13 -4.41 -6.26
C VAL A 78 -1.10 -3.28 -6.30
N ILE A 79 -1.57 -2.07 -6.52
CA ILE A 79 -0.73 -0.86 -6.53
C ILE A 79 -1.17 0.03 -5.37
N GLY A 80 -0.20 0.36 -4.51
CA GLY A 80 -0.37 1.33 -3.44
C GLY A 80 0.15 2.70 -3.86
N VAL A 81 -0.60 3.75 -3.62
CA VAL A 81 -0.10 5.11 -3.80
C VAL A 81 0.03 5.79 -2.45
N ASN A 82 1.26 6.17 -2.14
CA ASN A 82 1.56 6.84 -0.89
C ASN A 82 1.34 8.36 -1.04
N ASN A 83 0.36 8.90 -0.30
CA ASN A 83 0.06 10.33 -0.26
C ASN A 83 1.13 11.13 0.49
N ARG A 84 2.02 10.46 1.23
CA ARG A 84 3.13 11.10 1.92
C ARG A 84 4.36 11.16 1.02
N ASN A 85 4.84 12.34 0.75
CA ASN A 85 6.14 12.54 0.13
C ASN A 85 7.24 12.11 1.12
N LEU A 86 8.06 11.13 0.75
CA LEU A 86 9.10 10.60 1.64
C LEU A 86 10.33 11.51 1.78
N ARG A 87 10.42 12.61 1.00
CA ARG A 87 11.53 13.58 1.07
C ARG A 87 11.28 14.68 2.09
N ASP A 88 10.07 15.22 2.13
CA ASP A 88 9.69 16.36 2.97
C ASP A 88 8.55 16.05 3.95
N PHE A 89 8.03 14.81 3.91
CA PHE A 89 6.92 14.32 4.73
C PHE A 89 5.58 15.07 4.55
N THR A 90 5.46 15.90 3.52
CA THR A 90 4.17 16.51 3.17
C THR A 90 3.16 15.43 2.75
N VAL A 91 1.90 15.70 3.00
CA VAL A 91 0.80 14.77 2.68
C VAL A 91 -0.20 15.48 1.78
N ASP A 92 -0.46 14.91 0.61
CA ASP A 92 -1.49 15.36 -0.34
C ASP A 92 -2.36 14.19 -0.79
N ILE A 93 -3.57 14.10 -0.26
CA ILE A 93 -4.53 13.04 -0.60
C ILE A 93 -4.97 13.11 -2.08
N ASN A 94 -4.84 14.29 -2.73
CA ASN A 94 -5.14 14.44 -4.13
C ASN A 94 -4.15 13.68 -5.04
N ASN A 95 -2.98 13.28 -4.53
CA ASN A 95 -2.03 12.47 -5.27
C ASN A 95 -2.67 11.13 -5.67
N CYS A 96 -3.32 10.44 -4.73
CA CYS A 96 -4.04 9.20 -5.01
C CYS A 96 -5.13 9.40 -6.08
N THR A 97 -5.95 10.44 -5.96
CA THR A 97 -7.06 10.67 -6.90
C THR A 97 -6.58 10.99 -8.32
N LYS A 98 -5.43 11.66 -8.44
CA LYS A 98 -4.78 11.91 -9.74
C LYS A 98 -4.23 10.62 -10.34
N LEU A 99 -3.48 9.85 -9.57
CA LEU A 99 -2.80 8.65 -10.05
C LEU A 99 -3.75 7.47 -10.27
N ARG A 100 -4.88 7.40 -9.55
CA ARG A 100 -5.92 6.38 -9.78
C ARG A 100 -6.37 6.32 -11.24
N LYS A 101 -6.45 7.48 -11.91
CA LYS A 101 -6.88 7.57 -13.32
C LYS A 101 -5.92 6.90 -14.31
N LEU A 102 -4.68 6.61 -13.88
CA LEU A 102 -3.66 5.95 -14.69
C LEU A 102 -3.69 4.42 -14.53
N VAL A 103 -4.39 3.92 -13.50
CA VAL A 103 -4.40 2.49 -13.16
C VAL A 103 -5.64 1.82 -13.73
N PRO A 104 -5.51 0.74 -14.52
CA PRO A 104 -6.64 -0.04 -15.03
C PRO A 104 -7.54 -0.59 -13.92
N ASP A 105 -8.83 -0.76 -14.20
CA ASP A 105 -9.83 -1.18 -13.21
C ASP A 105 -9.66 -2.62 -12.71
N ASN A 106 -8.93 -3.45 -13.44
CA ASN A 106 -8.59 -4.82 -13.03
C ASN A 106 -7.43 -4.89 -12.04
N ILE A 107 -6.80 -3.77 -11.71
CA ILE A 107 -5.75 -3.67 -10.71
C ILE A 107 -6.33 -3.05 -9.43
N ILE A 108 -6.11 -3.69 -8.30
CA ILE A 108 -6.52 -3.18 -7.00
C ILE A 108 -5.67 -1.95 -6.65
N PHE A 109 -6.34 -0.84 -6.37
CA PHE A 109 -5.68 0.41 -6.02
C PHE A 109 -5.85 0.71 -4.53
N VAL A 110 -4.74 0.92 -3.84
CA VAL A 110 -4.68 1.18 -2.40
C VAL A 110 -4.18 2.61 -2.15
N ALA A 111 -4.92 3.41 -1.39
CA ALA A 111 -4.44 4.70 -0.92
C ALA A 111 -3.72 4.54 0.42
N GLU A 112 -2.52 5.09 0.50
CA GLU A 112 -1.66 4.99 1.68
C GLU A 112 -1.35 6.36 2.26
N SER A 113 -1.30 6.45 3.57
CA SER A 113 -0.99 7.66 4.35
C SER A 113 -1.99 8.82 4.20
N GLY A 114 -2.00 9.69 5.19
CA GLY A 114 -2.74 10.96 5.15
C GLY A 114 -4.24 10.88 5.36
N ILE A 115 -4.79 9.71 5.57
CA ILE A 115 -6.22 9.49 5.77
C ILE A 115 -6.53 9.67 7.26
N LYS A 116 -7.38 10.66 7.59
CA LYS A 116 -7.66 11.05 8.98
C LYS A 116 -9.14 11.03 9.32
N THR A 117 -10.01 11.25 8.35
CA THR A 117 -11.44 11.45 8.54
C THR A 117 -12.26 10.57 7.62
N ARG A 118 -13.54 10.38 7.96
CA ARG A 118 -14.50 9.71 7.07
C ARG A 118 -14.67 10.44 5.74
N ASP A 119 -14.54 11.77 5.72
CA ASP A 119 -14.65 12.53 4.47
C ASP A 119 -13.45 12.29 3.54
N ASP A 120 -12.25 12.07 4.08
CA ASP A 120 -11.11 11.61 3.28
C ASP A 120 -11.43 10.26 2.60
N ILE A 121 -12.03 9.33 3.36
CA ILE A 121 -12.46 8.03 2.81
C ILE A 121 -13.47 8.21 1.68
N LYS A 122 -14.50 9.06 1.87
CA LYS A 122 -15.50 9.33 0.82
C LYS A 122 -14.88 9.91 -0.46
N VAL A 123 -13.90 10.80 -0.34
CA VAL A 123 -13.15 11.34 -1.49
C VAL A 123 -12.46 10.22 -2.26
N LEU A 124 -11.80 9.30 -1.56
CA LEU A 124 -11.12 8.15 -2.15
C LEU A 124 -12.10 7.14 -2.75
N GLU A 125 -13.21 6.83 -2.07
CA GLU A 125 -14.30 5.98 -2.59
C GLU A 125 -14.85 6.53 -3.91
N ASN A 126 -15.15 7.84 -3.97
CA ASN A 126 -15.64 8.51 -5.17
C ASN A 126 -14.61 8.53 -6.31
N ALA A 127 -13.33 8.48 -6.00
CA ALA A 127 -12.25 8.38 -6.98
C ALA A 127 -12.03 6.94 -7.49
N GLY A 128 -12.74 5.94 -6.95
CA GLY A 128 -12.60 4.54 -7.34
C GLY A 128 -11.41 3.84 -6.69
N VAL A 129 -10.97 4.29 -5.52
CA VAL A 129 -9.96 3.60 -4.69
C VAL A 129 -10.60 2.37 -4.07
N ASN A 130 -9.91 1.23 -4.13
CA ASN A 130 -10.45 -0.07 -3.67
C ASN A 130 -10.20 -0.33 -2.18
N ALA A 131 -9.08 0.19 -1.65
CA ALA A 131 -8.70 -0.03 -0.26
C ALA A 131 -7.84 1.13 0.27
N VAL A 132 -7.72 1.19 1.59
CA VAL A 132 -6.87 2.17 2.28
C VAL A 132 -5.94 1.46 3.27
N LEU A 133 -4.71 1.97 3.40
CA LEU A 133 -3.75 1.53 4.40
C LEU A 133 -3.54 2.68 5.39
N ILE A 134 -3.99 2.49 6.63
CA ILE A 134 -3.99 3.50 7.67
C ILE A 134 -3.23 2.98 8.89
N GLY A 135 -2.11 3.61 9.20
CA GLY A 135 -1.33 3.32 10.41
C GLY A 135 -1.44 4.45 11.44
N GLU A 136 -0.89 5.62 11.11
CA GLU A 136 -0.71 6.72 12.04
C GLU A 136 -2.01 7.15 12.75
N THR A 137 -3.09 7.34 12.01
CA THR A 137 -4.39 7.79 12.55
C THR A 137 -4.93 6.80 13.59
N LEU A 138 -4.86 5.49 13.30
CA LEU A 138 -5.32 4.46 14.22
C LEU A 138 -4.39 4.31 15.42
N MET A 139 -3.07 4.37 15.22
CA MET A 139 -2.09 4.21 16.31
C MET A 139 -2.12 5.37 17.31
N ARG A 140 -2.41 6.59 16.84
CA ARG A 140 -2.55 7.77 17.71
C ARG A 140 -3.84 7.80 18.51
N ASN A 141 -4.88 7.07 18.09
CA ASN A 141 -6.15 7.05 18.79
C ASN A 141 -6.09 6.06 19.97
N PRO A 142 -6.50 6.44 21.20
CA PRO A 142 -6.55 5.53 22.34
C PRO A 142 -7.55 4.38 22.12
N ASP A 143 -8.69 4.65 21.48
CA ASP A 143 -9.69 3.65 21.08
C ASP A 143 -9.61 3.40 19.58
N LYS A 144 -8.83 2.37 19.20
CA LYS A 144 -8.60 2.01 17.80
C LYS A 144 -9.84 1.47 17.12
N LYS A 145 -10.72 0.80 17.90
CA LYS A 145 -11.97 0.27 17.36
C LYS A 145 -12.93 1.40 17.01
N ALA A 146 -13.15 2.33 17.92
CA ALA A 146 -13.99 3.50 17.67
C ALA A 146 -13.47 4.33 16.49
N ALA A 147 -12.15 4.54 16.40
CA ALA A 147 -11.55 5.24 15.27
C ALA A 147 -11.76 4.50 13.92
N LEU A 148 -11.69 3.17 13.92
CA LEU A 148 -11.96 2.39 12.72
C LEU A 148 -13.44 2.43 12.34
N ASP A 149 -14.35 2.33 13.30
CA ASP A 149 -15.79 2.40 13.08
C ASP A 149 -16.16 3.78 12.49
N GLU A 150 -15.63 4.88 13.07
CA GLU A 150 -15.80 6.23 12.54
C GLU A 150 -15.31 6.36 11.08
N LEU A 151 -14.08 5.92 10.79
CA LEU A 151 -13.51 5.96 9.45
C LEU A 151 -14.32 5.12 8.45
N SER A 152 -14.83 3.96 8.88
CA SER A 152 -15.63 3.07 8.02
C SER A 152 -17.10 3.53 7.89
N GLY A 153 -17.54 4.50 8.69
CA GLY A 153 -18.94 4.96 8.74
C GLY A 153 -19.89 3.93 9.36
N ARG A 154 -19.36 3.08 10.25
CA ARG A 154 -20.17 2.17 11.06
C ARG A 154 -20.52 2.89 12.37
N GLU A 155 -21.81 2.93 12.68
CA GLU A 155 -22.32 3.38 13.98
C GLU A 155 -22.23 2.27 15.04
#